data_5a5599d0bfa2dd1dcf17efcb52849358
#
_entry.id   5a5599d0bfa2dd1dcf17efcb52849358
#
_cell.length_a   1.000
_cell.length_b   1.000
_cell.length_c   1.000
_cell.angle_alpha   90.00
_cell.angle_beta   90.00
_cell.angle_gamma   90.00
#
_symmetry.space_group_name_H-M   'P 1'
#
loop_
_entity.id
_entity.type
_entity.pdbx_description
1 polymer ?
#
loop_
_entity_poly.entity_id
_entity_poly.type
_entity_poly.pdbx_seq_one_letter_code
_entity_poly.pdbx_strand_id
1 'polypeptide(L)'
;LSEESIRAFVEGADLVLPEQKNITQMPHMGKNMVEQYQAGRNLHGEDLDRMMDILKEKYPEFVPYAQRYLSGHTTFFNNMYIMKKELFEPYCAWLFDILDEFMKRADMADYSVEALRTPGHLAERLLNIYCLYLQDQKKDLVIKQAPTVAFLNTDPLVKPKPAFAKNNVAIALSANDYYAPYVSALLHSMKEQFTPQHNYDLLVMHRDIRPQTQRRLRAVFAGCENVSLRFFDVSRFGKQFEHLFLRAHFALETYFRLLMPELLPDYDKVLYLDCDVIVKADPALLYDTDVEGCLLAACHDADTAGLYNGYEEHKKVYMDQELKIEKPYEYFQAGVILFNLAEFRKQYTSAGMLEFAASNKWELLDQDVLNYLAQGRYKAVDMAWNVMTDWQYIRISDIVSRAPKYLRDEYLAAHAAPKIIHYAGPDKPWQQPDSDYAEEFWHYARQSDYYEELMQRLARQSAREVQPRPFKARAKDVLKKLLMPAVNAVLPKYTKRREMVKALAAPFRR
;
A
#
# COMPACT_ATOMS: atom_id res chain seq x y z
N LEU A 1 -2.40 -8.46 27.57
CA LEU A 1 -3.18 -9.34 28.44
C LEU A 1 -2.20 -10.20 29.24
N SER A 2 -2.22 -10.10 30.58
CA SER A 2 -1.47 -10.98 31.48
C SER A 2 -2.27 -12.25 31.77
N GLU A 3 -1.61 -13.33 32.17
CA GLU A 3 -2.28 -14.56 32.60
C GLU A 3 -3.25 -14.28 33.76
N GLU A 4 -2.87 -13.42 34.67
CA GLU A 4 -3.70 -13.00 35.81
C GLU A 4 -4.99 -12.31 35.37
N SER A 5 -4.92 -11.41 34.38
CA SER A 5 -6.11 -10.73 33.84
C SER A 5 -7.05 -11.68 33.10
N ILE A 6 -6.50 -12.69 32.41
CA ILE A 6 -7.30 -13.73 31.74
C ILE A 6 -8.00 -14.61 32.78
N ARG A 7 -7.27 -15.07 33.83
CA ARG A 7 -7.84 -15.88 34.91
C ARG A 7 -8.98 -15.14 35.63
N ALA A 8 -8.78 -13.89 35.99
CA ALA A 8 -9.81 -13.07 36.62
C ALA A 8 -11.04 -12.86 35.70
N PHE A 9 -10.84 -12.72 34.39
CA PHE A 9 -11.95 -12.58 33.43
C PHE A 9 -12.77 -13.86 33.32
N VAL A 10 -12.15 -15.04 33.26
CA VAL A 10 -12.86 -16.31 33.10
C VAL A 10 -13.43 -16.85 34.43
N GLU A 11 -12.98 -16.32 35.56
CA GLU A 11 -13.45 -16.76 36.89
C GLU A 11 -14.98 -16.61 36.99
N GLY A 12 -15.64 -17.67 37.47
CA GLY A 12 -17.12 -17.73 37.62
C GLY A 12 -17.89 -17.89 36.32
N ALA A 13 -17.24 -17.90 35.13
CA ALA A 13 -17.92 -18.21 33.88
C ALA A 13 -18.01 -19.72 33.64
N ASP A 14 -19.13 -20.17 33.10
CA ASP A 14 -19.29 -21.55 32.60
C ASP A 14 -18.84 -21.64 31.14
N LEU A 15 -19.07 -20.55 30.40
CA LEU A 15 -18.76 -20.41 28.97
C LEU A 15 -18.34 -18.98 28.66
N VAL A 16 -17.25 -18.82 27.92
CA VAL A 16 -16.83 -17.56 27.33
C VAL A 16 -16.89 -17.69 25.81
N LEU A 17 -17.57 -16.75 25.17
CA LEU A 17 -17.79 -16.69 23.73
C LEU A 17 -17.28 -15.38 23.17
N PRO A 18 -17.05 -15.27 21.84
CA PRO A 18 -16.90 -13.98 21.17
C PRO A 18 -18.12 -13.08 21.40
N GLU A 19 -17.98 -11.78 21.20
CA GLU A 19 -19.13 -10.88 21.16
C GLU A 19 -20.14 -11.34 20.09
N GLN A 20 -21.41 -11.45 20.48
CA GLN A 20 -22.48 -11.77 19.56
C GLN A 20 -22.64 -10.66 18.51
N LYS A 21 -22.74 -11.05 17.26
CA LYS A 21 -22.90 -10.11 16.13
C LYS A 21 -24.31 -10.25 15.52
N ASN A 22 -24.86 -9.11 15.10
CA ASN A 22 -26.12 -9.06 14.34
C ASN A 22 -25.78 -8.92 12.86
N ILE A 23 -26.10 -9.95 12.07
CA ILE A 23 -25.76 -10.00 10.64
C ILE A 23 -26.52 -8.96 9.80
N THR A 24 -27.68 -8.49 10.23
CA THR A 24 -28.43 -7.44 9.50
C THR A 24 -27.75 -6.08 9.54
N GLN A 25 -26.79 -5.89 10.45
CA GLN A 25 -25.95 -4.69 10.54
C GLN A 25 -24.64 -4.81 9.73
N MET A 26 -24.42 -5.96 9.10
CA MET A 26 -23.20 -6.27 8.34
C MET A 26 -23.50 -6.27 6.83
N PRO A 27 -22.68 -5.63 5.99
CA PRO A 27 -22.90 -5.61 4.54
C PRO A 27 -22.89 -7.02 3.94
N HIS A 28 -23.87 -7.32 3.09
CA HIS A 28 -23.95 -8.55 2.28
C HIS A 28 -24.09 -9.87 3.05
N MET A 29 -24.53 -9.85 4.33
CA MET A 29 -24.63 -11.05 5.16
C MET A 29 -26.02 -11.72 5.17
N GLY A 30 -26.98 -11.22 4.41
CA GLY A 30 -28.36 -11.78 4.41
C GLY A 30 -29.21 -11.29 5.58
N LYS A 31 -30.47 -11.80 5.69
CA LYS A 31 -31.46 -11.41 6.70
C LYS A 31 -31.56 -12.40 7.87
N ASN A 32 -31.15 -13.64 7.64
CA ASN A 32 -31.14 -14.71 8.62
C ASN A 32 -29.94 -15.63 8.43
N MET A 33 -29.72 -16.59 9.30
CA MET A 33 -28.53 -17.45 9.27
C MET A 33 -28.52 -18.43 8.08
N VAL A 34 -29.70 -18.77 7.50
CA VAL A 34 -29.76 -19.57 6.26
C VAL A 34 -29.22 -18.73 5.08
N GLU A 35 -29.72 -17.52 4.91
CA GLU A 35 -29.25 -16.61 3.86
C GLU A 35 -27.78 -16.28 4.04
N GLN A 36 -27.33 -16.08 5.29
CA GLN A 36 -25.93 -15.85 5.61
C GLN A 36 -25.02 -17.00 5.17
N TYR A 37 -25.44 -18.23 5.42
CA TYR A 37 -24.71 -19.43 4.99
C TYR A 37 -24.64 -19.53 3.46
N GLN A 38 -25.80 -19.36 2.79
CA GLN A 38 -25.93 -19.41 1.33
C GLN A 38 -25.18 -18.27 0.61
N ALA A 39 -24.98 -17.12 1.26
CA ALA A 39 -24.18 -16.00 0.74
C ALA A 39 -22.66 -16.30 0.78
N GLY A 40 -22.23 -17.31 1.50
CA GLY A 40 -20.84 -17.76 1.52
C GLY A 40 -20.41 -18.29 0.14
N ARG A 41 -19.27 -17.78 -0.36
CA ARG A 41 -18.77 -18.07 -1.71
C ARG A 41 -18.56 -19.56 -1.87
N ASN A 42 -18.69 -20.48 -1.82
CA ASN A 42 -18.41 -21.91 -1.95
C ASN A 42 -19.15 -22.76 -0.90
N LEU A 43 -20.20 -22.24 -0.27
CA LEU A 43 -21.02 -23.03 0.64
C LEU A 43 -22.30 -23.53 -0.09
N HIS A 44 -22.68 -24.77 0.18
CA HIS A 44 -23.82 -25.42 -0.43
C HIS A 44 -24.98 -25.42 0.55
N GLY A 45 -26.13 -24.83 0.18
CA GLY A 45 -27.31 -24.75 1.05
C GLY A 45 -27.82 -26.11 1.51
N GLU A 46 -27.68 -27.12 0.67
CA GLU A 46 -28.04 -28.52 0.94
C GLU A 46 -27.33 -29.12 2.16
N ASP A 47 -26.16 -28.58 2.53
CA ASP A 47 -25.42 -29.06 3.70
C ASP A 47 -26.08 -28.67 5.01
N LEU A 48 -26.79 -27.52 5.04
CA LEU A 48 -27.66 -27.18 6.17
C LEU A 48 -28.87 -28.15 6.27
N ASP A 49 -29.46 -28.55 5.14
CA ASP A 49 -30.58 -29.51 5.11
C ASP A 49 -30.09 -30.86 5.61
N ARG A 50 -28.94 -31.36 5.17
CA ARG A 50 -28.33 -32.61 5.69
C ARG A 50 -28.07 -32.55 7.19
N MET A 51 -27.48 -31.41 7.67
CA MET A 51 -27.29 -31.21 9.11
C MET A 51 -28.60 -31.24 9.88
N MET A 52 -29.65 -30.61 9.35
CA MET A 52 -30.99 -30.62 9.97
C MET A 52 -31.62 -32.03 9.97
N ASP A 53 -31.39 -32.81 8.93
CA ASP A 53 -31.93 -34.19 8.90
C ASP A 53 -31.19 -35.09 9.90
N ILE A 54 -29.88 -34.95 10.04
CA ILE A 54 -29.11 -35.64 11.09
C ILE A 54 -29.60 -35.27 12.50
N LEU A 55 -29.86 -33.97 12.74
CA LEU A 55 -30.42 -33.52 14.01
C LEU A 55 -31.81 -34.13 14.29
N LYS A 56 -32.70 -34.17 13.28
CA LYS A 56 -34.06 -34.80 13.42
C LYS A 56 -33.96 -36.29 13.77
N GLU A 57 -33.03 -37.00 13.15
CA GLU A 57 -32.85 -38.45 13.34
C GLU A 57 -32.17 -38.81 14.66
N LYS A 58 -31.11 -38.14 15.02
CA LYS A 58 -30.26 -38.53 16.15
C LYS A 58 -30.46 -37.69 17.41
N TYR A 59 -30.86 -36.42 17.27
CA TYR A 59 -30.95 -35.43 18.34
C TYR A 59 -32.18 -34.53 18.19
N PRO A 60 -33.44 -35.13 18.14
CA PRO A 60 -34.66 -34.39 17.87
C PRO A 60 -34.92 -33.25 18.88
N GLU A 61 -34.38 -33.33 20.09
CA GLU A 61 -34.46 -32.30 21.12
C GLU A 61 -33.71 -30.99 20.73
N PHE A 62 -32.73 -31.05 19.83
CA PHE A 62 -32.04 -29.89 19.33
C PHE A 62 -32.71 -29.19 18.15
N VAL A 63 -33.69 -29.83 17.50
CA VAL A 63 -34.35 -29.28 16.30
C VAL A 63 -35.01 -27.92 16.55
N PRO A 64 -35.72 -27.67 17.66
CA PRO A 64 -36.32 -26.36 17.92
C PRO A 64 -35.27 -25.25 18.05
N TYR A 65 -34.13 -25.55 18.64
CA TYR A 65 -33.00 -24.59 18.79
C TYR A 65 -32.32 -24.33 17.46
N ALA A 66 -32.14 -25.34 16.63
CA ALA A 66 -31.63 -25.22 15.28
C ALA A 66 -32.53 -24.33 14.41
N GLN A 67 -33.85 -24.57 14.42
CA GLN A 67 -34.81 -23.75 13.70
C GLN A 67 -34.80 -22.30 14.18
N ARG A 68 -34.78 -22.08 15.51
CA ARG A 68 -34.66 -20.74 16.11
C ARG A 68 -33.39 -20.02 15.69
N TYR A 69 -32.26 -20.71 15.69
CA TYR A 69 -30.97 -20.13 15.28
C TYR A 69 -30.96 -19.80 13.79
N LEU A 70 -31.34 -20.74 12.92
CA LEU A 70 -31.29 -20.59 11.47
C LEU A 70 -32.24 -19.50 10.96
N SER A 71 -33.41 -19.31 11.58
CA SER A 71 -34.33 -18.22 11.28
C SER A 71 -33.95 -16.88 11.92
N GLY A 72 -33.01 -16.90 12.88
CA GLY A 72 -32.52 -15.73 13.59
C GLY A 72 -31.47 -14.92 12.78
N HIS A 73 -31.03 -13.83 13.38
CA HIS A 73 -30.08 -12.89 12.76
C HIS A 73 -28.87 -12.57 13.67
N THR A 74 -28.72 -13.29 14.78
CA THR A 74 -27.57 -13.10 15.70
C THR A 74 -26.74 -14.38 15.79
N THR A 75 -25.41 -14.23 15.87
CA THR A 75 -24.49 -15.36 15.89
C THR A 75 -23.20 -15.03 16.65
N PHE A 76 -22.59 -16.05 17.20
CA PHE A 76 -21.16 -16.05 17.58
C PHE A 76 -20.38 -16.60 16.38
N PHE A 77 -19.58 -15.75 15.75
CA PHE A 77 -18.72 -16.18 14.66
C PHE A 77 -17.49 -16.91 15.19
N ASN A 78 -16.99 -17.81 14.37
CA ASN A 78 -15.85 -18.67 14.61
C ASN A 78 -16.11 -19.75 15.68
N ASN A 79 -15.30 -20.80 15.67
CA ASN A 79 -15.32 -21.85 16.68
C ASN A 79 -14.37 -21.49 17.85
N MET A 80 -14.59 -20.32 18.46
CA MET A 80 -13.77 -19.83 19.57
C MET A 80 -14.58 -19.80 20.86
N TYR A 81 -14.14 -20.54 21.87
CA TYR A 81 -14.79 -20.56 23.17
C TYR A 81 -13.82 -21.02 24.26
N ILE A 82 -14.10 -20.63 25.50
CA ILE A 82 -13.54 -21.22 26.70
C ILE A 82 -14.74 -21.80 27.43
N MET A 83 -14.74 -23.11 27.70
CA MET A 83 -15.87 -23.84 28.26
C MET A 83 -15.40 -24.70 29.42
N LYS A 84 -16.17 -24.75 30.50
CA LYS A 84 -15.92 -25.70 31.59
C LYS A 84 -15.93 -27.13 31.07
N LYS A 85 -15.10 -27.98 31.61
CA LYS A 85 -14.92 -29.37 31.17
C LYS A 85 -16.23 -30.17 31.15
N GLU A 86 -17.06 -29.95 32.15
CA GLU A 86 -18.36 -30.62 32.26
C GLU A 86 -19.37 -30.27 31.17
N LEU A 87 -19.16 -29.14 30.50
CA LEU A 87 -19.94 -28.71 29.31
C LEU A 87 -19.24 -29.09 28.01
N PHE A 88 -17.92 -29.06 28.02
CA PHE A 88 -17.11 -29.29 26.83
C PHE A 88 -17.15 -30.75 26.37
N GLU A 89 -17.01 -31.70 27.28
CA GLU A 89 -17.01 -33.12 26.91
C GLU A 89 -18.32 -33.55 26.24
N PRO A 90 -19.53 -33.26 26.80
CA PRO A 90 -20.78 -33.55 26.13
C PRO A 90 -20.95 -32.80 24.82
N TYR A 91 -20.52 -31.55 24.75
CA TYR A 91 -20.54 -30.75 23.51
C TYR A 91 -19.70 -31.41 22.41
N CYS A 92 -18.49 -31.80 22.72
CA CYS A 92 -17.60 -32.45 21.74
C CYS A 92 -18.18 -33.81 21.27
N ALA A 93 -18.69 -34.61 22.19
CA ALA A 93 -19.32 -35.90 21.83
C ALA A 93 -20.52 -35.70 20.87
N TRP A 94 -21.39 -34.73 21.16
CA TRP A 94 -22.52 -34.37 20.32
C TRP A 94 -22.10 -33.78 18.98
N LEU A 95 -21.14 -32.82 18.98
CA LEU A 95 -20.69 -32.15 17.78
C LEU A 95 -20.04 -33.12 16.80
N PHE A 96 -19.08 -33.92 17.27
CA PHE A 96 -18.35 -34.83 16.40
C PHE A 96 -19.19 -35.99 15.89
N ASP A 97 -20.17 -36.48 16.64
CA ASP A 97 -21.09 -37.48 16.14
C ASP A 97 -21.95 -36.95 15.00
N ILE A 98 -22.37 -35.67 15.04
CA ILE A 98 -23.09 -35.03 13.94
C ILE A 98 -22.18 -34.82 12.72
N LEU A 99 -20.96 -34.32 12.95
CA LEU A 99 -20.03 -34.07 11.84
C LEU A 99 -19.54 -35.35 11.17
N ASP A 100 -19.30 -36.41 11.94
CA ASP A 100 -18.92 -37.72 11.41
C ASP A 100 -20.08 -38.32 10.56
N GLU A 101 -21.33 -38.16 11.01
CA GLU A 101 -22.46 -38.60 10.25
C GLU A 101 -22.69 -37.75 8.99
N PHE A 102 -22.47 -36.44 9.08
CA PHE A 102 -22.47 -35.54 7.93
C PHE A 102 -21.42 -35.96 6.89
N MET A 103 -20.20 -36.23 7.30
CA MET A 103 -19.11 -36.66 6.41
C MET A 103 -19.39 -37.98 5.70
N LYS A 104 -20.19 -38.86 6.30
CA LYS A 104 -20.62 -40.13 5.66
C LYS A 104 -21.73 -39.92 4.61
N ARG A 105 -22.59 -38.90 4.80
CA ARG A 105 -23.74 -38.64 3.91
C ARG A 105 -23.46 -37.63 2.83
N ALA A 106 -22.53 -36.72 3.06
CA ALA A 106 -22.19 -35.65 2.12
C ALA A 106 -21.27 -36.19 1.01
N ASP A 107 -21.69 -36.08 -0.24
CA ASP A 107 -20.82 -36.24 -1.39
C ASP A 107 -20.10 -34.89 -1.63
N MET A 108 -18.82 -34.83 -1.28
CA MET A 108 -18.01 -33.63 -1.43
C MET A 108 -16.94 -33.78 -2.54
N ALA A 109 -17.10 -34.75 -3.44
CA ALA A 109 -16.12 -35.00 -4.50
C ALA A 109 -15.92 -33.79 -5.42
N ASP A 110 -17.01 -33.06 -5.69
CA ASP A 110 -17.01 -31.88 -6.56
C ASP A 110 -16.85 -30.55 -5.79
N TYR A 111 -16.55 -30.60 -4.49
CA TYR A 111 -16.36 -29.41 -3.69
C TYR A 111 -15.02 -28.76 -4.00
N SER A 112 -15.01 -27.40 -4.06
CA SER A 112 -13.77 -26.63 -4.11
C SER A 112 -12.94 -26.85 -2.83
N VAL A 113 -11.63 -26.56 -2.88
CA VAL A 113 -10.76 -26.65 -1.70
C VAL A 113 -11.31 -25.85 -0.50
N GLU A 114 -11.96 -24.72 -0.76
CA GLU A 114 -12.60 -23.91 0.29
C GLU A 114 -13.88 -24.56 0.80
N ALA A 115 -14.69 -25.15 -0.08
CA ALA A 115 -15.93 -25.85 0.29
C ALA A 115 -15.66 -27.13 1.10
N LEU A 116 -14.50 -27.78 0.95
CA LEU A 116 -14.10 -28.89 1.81
C LEU A 116 -14.01 -28.52 3.30
N ARG A 117 -14.06 -27.23 3.65
CA ARG A 117 -14.16 -26.74 5.03
C ARG A 117 -15.59 -26.70 5.56
N THR A 118 -16.59 -27.16 4.80
CA THR A 118 -18.01 -27.20 5.20
C THR A 118 -18.22 -27.79 6.60
N PRO A 119 -17.59 -28.89 7.06
CA PRO A 119 -17.74 -29.37 8.42
C PRO A 119 -17.37 -28.32 9.48
N GLY A 120 -16.32 -27.51 9.24
CA GLY A 120 -15.95 -26.39 10.11
C GLY A 120 -17.00 -25.27 10.13
N HIS A 121 -17.61 -24.97 8.98
CA HIS A 121 -18.71 -24.00 8.90
C HIS A 121 -19.98 -24.49 9.57
N LEU A 122 -20.29 -25.79 9.49
CA LEU A 122 -21.41 -26.38 10.23
C LEU A 122 -21.13 -26.38 11.74
N ALA A 123 -19.91 -26.67 12.17
CA ALA A 123 -19.51 -26.60 13.57
C ALA A 123 -19.76 -25.23 14.21
N GLU A 124 -19.54 -24.12 13.47
CA GLU A 124 -19.89 -22.77 13.95
C GLU A 124 -21.39 -22.63 14.23
N ARG A 125 -22.25 -23.17 13.36
CA ARG A 125 -23.70 -23.14 13.54
C ARG A 125 -24.14 -24.04 14.71
N LEU A 126 -23.55 -25.22 14.77
CA LEU A 126 -23.82 -26.19 15.85
C LEU A 126 -23.41 -25.64 17.22
N LEU A 127 -22.30 -24.90 17.34
CA LEU A 127 -21.95 -24.20 18.58
C LEU A 127 -23.04 -23.24 19.04
N ASN A 128 -23.58 -22.43 18.13
CA ASN A 128 -24.67 -21.50 18.45
C ASN A 128 -25.95 -22.22 18.85
N ILE A 129 -26.29 -23.31 18.16
CA ILE A 129 -27.46 -24.18 18.49
C ILE A 129 -27.28 -24.79 19.88
N TYR A 130 -26.08 -25.30 20.18
CA TYR A 130 -25.78 -25.89 21.48
C TYR A 130 -25.85 -24.86 22.61
N CYS A 131 -25.39 -23.64 22.37
CA CYS A 131 -25.50 -22.54 23.33
C CYS A 131 -26.97 -22.19 23.64
N LEU A 132 -27.86 -22.16 22.65
CA LEU A 132 -29.27 -21.93 22.87
C LEU A 132 -29.91 -23.06 23.68
N TYR A 133 -29.53 -24.31 23.41
CA TYR A 133 -29.93 -25.47 24.20
C TYR A 133 -29.48 -25.37 25.66
N LEU A 134 -28.20 -25.07 25.89
CA LEU A 134 -27.64 -24.91 27.23
C LEU A 134 -28.35 -23.81 28.04
N GLN A 135 -28.64 -22.68 27.42
CA GLN A 135 -29.33 -21.55 28.07
C GLN A 135 -30.75 -21.91 28.53
N ASP A 136 -31.42 -22.82 27.82
CA ASP A 136 -32.74 -23.29 28.17
C ASP A 136 -32.69 -24.36 29.27
N GLN A 137 -31.70 -25.27 29.20
CA GLN A 137 -31.53 -26.36 30.16
C GLN A 137 -30.98 -25.94 31.52
N LYS A 138 -30.14 -24.89 31.53
CA LYS A 138 -29.42 -24.40 32.73
C LYS A 138 -29.69 -22.92 32.93
N LYS A 139 -30.66 -22.59 33.78
CA LYS A 139 -31.07 -21.20 34.05
C LYS A 139 -30.02 -20.37 34.77
N ASP A 140 -29.07 -21.01 35.43
CA ASP A 140 -27.95 -20.42 36.18
C ASP A 140 -26.65 -20.37 35.36
N LEU A 141 -26.70 -20.71 34.07
CA LEU A 141 -25.56 -20.72 33.15
C LEU A 141 -24.94 -19.31 33.01
N VAL A 142 -23.71 -19.17 33.41
CA VAL A 142 -22.97 -17.91 33.31
C VAL A 142 -22.16 -17.85 32.00
N ILE A 143 -22.65 -17.07 31.04
CA ILE A 143 -21.96 -16.82 29.77
C ILE A 143 -21.32 -15.43 29.81
N LYS A 144 -20.00 -15.35 29.61
CA LYS A 144 -19.30 -14.08 29.37
C LYS A 144 -18.96 -13.94 27.89
N GLN A 145 -18.89 -12.69 27.41
CA GLN A 145 -18.48 -12.41 26.04
C GLN A 145 -17.19 -11.59 26.05
N ALA A 146 -16.29 -11.91 25.11
CA ALA A 146 -15.03 -11.21 24.92
C ALA A 146 -14.91 -10.65 23.49
N PRO A 147 -14.32 -9.46 23.30
CA PRO A 147 -14.07 -8.94 21.97
C PRO A 147 -13.12 -9.86 21.20
N THR A 148 -13.41 -10.06 19.92
CA THR A 148 -12.54 -10.82 19.03
C THR A 148 -11.46 -9.90 18.47
N VAL A 149 -10.20 -10.29 18.60
CA VAL A 149 -9.05 -9.59 18.03
C VAL A 149 -8.41 -10.49 16.98
N ALA A 150 -8.32 -9.99 15.75
CA ALA A 150 -7.59 -10.65 14.67
C ALA A 150 -6.21 -10.00 14.52
N PHE A 151 -5.16 -10.80 14.68
CA PHE A 151 -3.80 -10.38 14.38
C PHE A 151 -3.54 -10.61 12.89
N LEU A 152 -3.55 -9.55 12.08
CA LEU A 152 -3.36 -9.64 10.63
C LEU A 152 -1.89 -9.83 10.25
N ASN A 153 -0.98 -9.34 11.07
CA ASN A 153 0.45 -9.48 10.88
C ASN A 153 1.11 -9.70 12.25
N THR A 154 1.47 -10.94 12.54
CA THR A 154 2.09 -11.37 13.80
C THR A 154 3.60 -11.51 13.71
N ASP A 155 4.16 -11.50 12.50
CA ASP A 155 5.59 -11.57 12.32
C ASP A 155 6.27 -10.33 12.91
N PRO A 156 7.42 -10.48 13.58
CA PRO A 156 8.15 -9.32 14.08
C PRO A 156 8.59 -8.44 12.92
N LEU A 157 8.65 -7.13 13.15
CA LEU A 157 9.23 -6.21 12.17
C LEU A 157 10.70 -6.57 11.97
N VAL A 158 11.02 -7.03 10.78
CA VAL A 158 12.42 -7.28 10.42
C VAL A 158 13.10 -5.93 10.19
N LYS A 159 14.06 -5.61 11.06
CA LYS A 159 14.95 -4.45 10.87
C LYS A 159 16.23 -4.98 10.22
N PRO A 160 16.46 -4.66 8.94
CA PRO A 160 17.63 -5.19 8.25
C PRO A 160 18.92 -4.59 8.80
N LYS A 161 19.95 -5.42 8.89
CA LYS A 161 21.32 -4.97 9.10
C LYS A 161 22.03 -4.83 7.76
N PRO A 162 23.10 -4.02 7.65
CA PRO A 162 23.92 -3.97 6.46
C PRO A 162 24.31 -5.36 5.96
N ALA A 163 24.10 -5.62 4.66
CA ALA A 163 24.38 -6.93 4.07
C ALA A 163 25.88 -7.23 4.03
N PHE A 164 26.70 -6.18 3.95
CA PHE A 164 28.14 -6.28 3.84
C PHE A 164 28.82 -5.47 4.94
N ALA A 165 29.86 -6.03 5.52
CA ALA A 165 30.60 -5.40 6.62
C ALA A 165 31.50 -4.23 6.17
N LYS A 166 31.85 -4.15 4.88
CA LYS A 166 32.75 -3.13 4.33
C LYS A 166 32.22 -2.63 3.00
N ASN A 167 32.49 -1.37 2.70
CA ASN A 167 32.13 -0.71 1.43
C ASN A 167 30.67 -0.91 1.05
N ASN A 168 29.77 -0.90 2.04
CA ASN A 168 28.35 -1.20 1.87
C ASN A 168 27.61 0.05 1.39
N VAL A 169 27.22 0.08 0.12
CA VAL A 169 26.39 1.12 -0.48
C VAL A 169 24.93 0.70 -0.34
N ALA A 170 24.24 1.31 0.63
CA ALA A 170 22.84 1.03 0.90
C ALA A 170 21.93 1.84 -0.01
N ILE A 171 21.08 1.16 -0.81
CA ILE A 171 20.13 1.79 -1.73
C ILE A 171 18.73 1.29 -1.41
N ALA A 172 17.81 2.21 -1.12
CA ALA A 172 16.41 1.89 -0.81
C ALA A 172 15.47 2.25 -1.97
N LEU A 173 14.49 1.39 -2.20
CA LEU A 173 13.42 1.54 -3.17
C LEU A 173 12.08 1.34 -2.48
N SER A 174 11.00 1.94 -3.02
CA SER A 174 9.62 1.68 -2.59
C SER A 174 8.80 1.23 -3.78
N ALA A 175 8.25 0.01 -3.74
CA ALA A 175 7.53 -0.55 -4.88
C ALA A 175 6.33 -1.40 -4.45
N ASN A 176 5.42 -1.64 -5.39
CA ASN A 176 4.37 -2.66 -5.30
C ASN A 176 4.53 -3.71 -6.41
N ASP A 177 3.75 -4.78 -6.35
CA ASP A 177 3.84 -5.88 -7.32
C ASP A 177 3.57 -5.42 -8.77
N TYR A 178 2.69 -4.42 -8.95
CA TYR A 178 2.41 -3.85 -10.27
C TYR A 178 3.61 -3.15 -10.91
N TYR A 179 4.47 -2.52 -10.08
CA TYR A 179 5.67 -1.82 -10.54
C TYR A 179 6.88 -2.74 -10.80
N ALA A 180 6.81 -4.02 -10.44
CA ALA A 180 7.92 -4.95 -10.59
C ALA A 180 8.58 -4.97 -11.98
N PRO A 181 7.84 -4.89 -13.12
CA PRO A 181 8.47 -4.82 -14.45
C PRO A 181 9.37 -3.59 -14.64
N TYR A 182 8.98 -2.43 -14.08
CA TYR A 182 9.74 -1.19 -14.19
C TYR A 182 10.95 -1.22 -13.24
N VAL A 183 10.75 -1.74 -12.03
CA VAL A 183 11.85 -2.03 -11.09
C VAL A 183 12.88 -2.96 -11.72
N SER A 184 12.46 -3.96 -12.48
CA SER A 184 13.40 -4.84 -13.17
C SER A 184 14.32 -4.11 -14.16
N ALA A 185 13.76 -3.16 -14.94
CA ALA A 185 14.57 -2.32 -15.84
C ALA A 185 15.57 -1.44 -15.07
N LEU A 186 15.13 -0.83 -13.95
CA LEU A 186 15.99 -0.09 -13.04
C LEU A 186 17.14 -0.98 -12.51
N LEU A 187 16.84 -2.20 -12.03
CA LEU A 187 17.84 -3.11 -11.49
C LEU A 187 18.86 -3.55 -12.55
N HIS A 188 18.44 -3.74 -13.80
CA HIS A 188 19.36 -4.00 -14.92
C HIS A 188 20.27 -2.81 -15.20
N SER A 189 19.75 -1.57 -15.15
CA SER A 189 20.56 -0.37 -15.32
C SER A 189 21.59 -0.21 -14.20
N MET A 190 21.21 -0.46 -12.95
CA MET A 190 22.13 -0.47 -11.81
C MET A 190 23.24 -1.50 -11.98
N LYS A 191 22.87 -2.75 -12.36
CA LYS A 191 23.82 -3.85 -12.52
C LYS A 191 24.95 -3.49 -13.48
N GLU A 192 24.64 -2.77 -14.55
CA GLU A 192 25.64 -2.35 -15.55
C GLU A 192 26.62 -1.32 -14.99
N GLN A 193 26.19 -0.51 -14.01
CA GLN A 193 27.00 0.56 -13.43
C GLN A 193 27.77 0.14 -12.17
N PHE A 194 27.43 -1.02 -11.59
CA PHE A 194 28.07 -1.49 -10.37
C PHE A 194 29.54 -1.86 -10.58
N THR A 195 30.37 -1.48 -9.64
CA THR A 195 31.80 -1.72 -9.68
C THR A 195 32.22 -2.74 -8.63
N PRO A 196 33.32 -3.51 -8.84
CA PRO A 196 33.78 -4.50 -7.87
C PRO A 196 34.40 -3.88 -6.60
N GLN A 197 34.62 -2.55 -6.55
CA GLN A 197 35.16 -1.84 -5.39
C GLN A 197 34.12 -1.66 -4.27
N HIS A 198 32.82 -1.75 -4.60
CA HIS A 198 31.72 -1.54 -3.68
C HIS A 198 30.86 -2.79 -3.56
N ASN A 199 30.16 -2.88 -2.43
CA ASN A 199 29.11 -3.86 -2.19
C ASN A 199 27.76 -3.13 -2.13
N TYR A 200 26.80 -3.59 -2.91
CA TYR A 200 25.51 -2.90 -3.07
C TYR A 200 24.42 -3.64 -2.32
N ASP A 201 23.84 -2.96 -1.35
CA ASP A 201 22.78 -3.48 -0.48
C ASP A 201 21.46 -2.83 -0.84
N LEU A 202 20.69 -3.51 -1.70
CA LEU A 202 19.43 -3.04 -2.24
C LEU A 202 18.27 -3.45 -1.33
N LEU A 203 17.52 -2.47 -0.85
CA LEU A 203 16.46 -2.61 0.15
C LEU A 203 15.13 -2.18 -0.47
N VAL A 204 14.23 -3.12 -0.77
CA VAL A 204 12.92 -2.83 -1.36
C VAL A 204 11.83 -2.87 -0.29
N MET A 205 11.25 -1.72 0.03
CA MET A 205 10.09 -1.60 0.90
C MET A 205 8.81 -1.83 0.09
N HIS A 206 7.93 -2.73 0.58
CA HIS A 206 6.69 -3.09 -0.12
C HIS A 206 5.58 -3.51 0.83
N ARG A 207 4.35 -3.68 0.30
CA ARG A 207 3.23 -4.27 1.03
C ARG A 207 2.66 -5.52 0.36
N ASP A 208 2.91 -5.72 -0.93
CA ASP A 208 2.21 -6.72 -1.74
C ASP A 208 3.09 -7.46 -2.76
N ILE A 209 4.41 -7.20 -2.80
CA ILE A 209 5.29 -7.90 -3.75
C ILE A 209 5.34 -9.38 -3.41
N ARG A 210 4.76 -10.20 -4.29
CA ARG A 210 4.62 -11.64 -4.10
C ARG A 210 5.97 -12.35 -4.09
N PRO A 211 6.14 -13.47 -3.38
CA PRO A 211 7.39 -14.22 -3.32
C PRO A 211 7.93 -14.64 -4.70
N GLN A 212 7.04 -14.94 -5.65
CA GLN A 212 7.45 -15.26 -7.03
C GLN A 212 8.07 -14.04 -7.71
N THR A 213 7.46 -12.86 -7.57
CA THR A 213 7.98 -11.59 -8.09
C THR A 213 9.34 -11.26 -7.48
N GLN A 214 9.48 -11.43 -6.15
CA GLN A 214 10.76 -11.23 -5.46
C GLN A 214 11.86 -12.15 -6.00
N ARG A 215 11.55 -13.43 -6.28
CA ARG A 215 12.53 -14.38 -6.88
C ARG A 215 12.96 -13.95 -8.27
N ARG A 216 12.02 -13.49 -9.13
CA ARG A 216 12.34 -12.98 -10.47
C ARG A 216 13.23 -11.74 -10.40
N LEU A 217 12.95 -10.80 -9.52
CA LEU A 217 13.79 -9.60 -9.36
C LEU A 217 15.18 -9.94 -8.81
N ARG A 218 15.28 -10.86 -7.83
CA ARG A 218 16.60 -11.33 -7.35
C ARG A 218 17.44 -12.02 -8.43
N ALA A 219 16.81 -12.66 -9.39
CA ALA A 219 17.51 -13.34 -10.49
C ALA A 219 18.32 -12.38 -11.37
N VAL A 220 18.00 -11.08 -11.39
CA VAL A 220 18.79 -10.04 -12.09
C VAL A 220 20.25 -10.07 -11.63
N PHE A 221 20.48 -10.30 -10.35
CA PHE A 221 21.82 -10.31 -9.75
C PHE A 221 22.38 -11.71 -9.51
N ALA A 222 21.85 -12.73 -10.20
CA ALA A 222 22.40 -14.07 -10.11
C ALA A 222 23.90 -14.07 -10.48
N GLY A 223 24.74 -14.60 -9.59
CA GLY A 223 26.20 -14.63 -9.76
C GLY A 223 26.93 -13.33 -9.36
N CYS A 224 26.23 -12.29 -8.88
CA CYS A 224 26.86 -11.07 -8.37
C CYS A 224 27.10 -11.22 -6.85
N GLU A 225 28.32 -11.52 -6.42
CA GLU A 225 28.64 -11.72 -5.00
C GLU A 225 28.64 -10.41 -4.19
N ASN A 226 28.84 -9.27 -4.87
CA ASN A 226 28.86 -7.93 -4.26
C ASN A 226 27.48 -7.25 -4.28
N VAL A 227 26.37 -7.96 -4.54
CA VAL A 227 25.02 -7.38 -4.56
C VAL A 227 24.07 -8.23 -3.70
N SER A 228 23.38 -7.55 -2.80
CA SER A 228 22.29 -8.12 -1.98
C SER A 228 20.99 -7.42 -2.30
N LEU A 229 19.98 -8.13 -2.82
CA LEU A 229 18.63 -7.58 -3.04
C LEU A 229 17.64 -8.19 -2.04
N ARG A 230 17.09 -7.36 -1.15
CA ARG A 230 16.23 -7.77 -0.05
C ARG A 230 14.90 -7.01 -0.07
N PHE A 231 13.84 -7.68 0.38
CA PHE A 231 12.48 -7.16 0.39
C PHE A 231 11.97 -7.09 1.83
N PHE A 232 11.35 -5.96 2.19
CA PHE A 232 10.83 -5.69 3.53
C PHE A 232 9.36 -5.30 3.46
N ASP A 233 8.51 -6.12 4.09
CA ASP A 233 7.08 -5.86 4.19
C ASP A 233 6.81 -4.79 5.25
N VAL A 234 6.27 -3.65 4.80
CA VAL A 234 5.87 -2.52 5.63
C VAL A 234 4.35 -2.44 5.85
N SER A 235 3.59 -3.48 5.52
CA SER A 235 2.13 -3.51 5.65
C SER A 235 1.64 -3.28 7.08
N ARG A 236 2.44 -3.63 8.09
CA ARG A 236 2.12 -3.39 9.51
C ARG A 236 1.96 -1.90 9.87
N PHE A 237 2.51 -1.00 9.08
CA PHE A 237 2.31 0.44 9.23
C PHE A 237 0.98 0.91 8.59
N GLY A 238 0.15 0.01 8.07
CA GLY A 238 -1.05 0.30 7.32
C GLY A 238 -1.99 1.31 7.99
N LYS A 239 -2.20 1.22 9.31
CA LYS A 239 -3.03 2.18 10.06
C LYS A 239 -2.48 3.61 10.05
N GLN A 240 -1.16 3.78 10.04
CA GLN A 240 -0.51 5.09 9.98
C GLN A 240 -0.69 5.74 8.60
N PHE A 241 -0.97 4.95 7.57
CA PHE A 241 -1.19 5.42 6.21
C PHE A 241 -2.65 5.75 5.89
N GLU A 242 -3.63 5.32 6.71
CA GLU A 242 -5.07 5.50 6.45
C GLU A 242 -5.50 6.97 6.33
N HIS A 243 -4.76 7.86 6.97
CA HIS A 243 -5.06 9.30 7.01
C HIS A 243 -4.24 10.12 6.01
N LEU A 244 -3.33 9.48 5.27
CA LEU A 244 -2.49 10.17 4.31
C LEU A 244 -3.27 10.56 3.06
N PHE A 245 -3.06 11.78 2.61
CA PHE A 245 -3.63 12.24 1.36
C PHE A 245 -2.87 11.65 0.17
N LEU A 246 -3.61 11.14 -0.82
CA LEU A 246 -3.06 10.67 -2.09
C LEU A 246 -3.67 11.47 -3.24
N ARG A 247 -2.84 11.93 -4.15
CA ARG A 247 -3.26 12.56 -5.40
C ARG A 247 -3.36 11.50 -6.50
N ALA A 248 -4.20 11.73 -7.52
CA ALA A 248 -4.70 10.74 -8.48
C ALA A 248 -3.68 9.80 -9.16
N HIS A 249 -2.40 10.14 -9.25
CA HIS A 249 -1.37 9.32 -9.90
C HIS A 249 -0.22 8.89 -8.96
N PHE A 250 -0.28 9.29 -7.68
CA PHE A 250 0.71 8.87 -6.70
C PHE A 250 0.24 7.61 -5.96
N ALA A 251 1.16 6.72 -5.72
CA ALA A 251 0.93 5.53 -4.92
C ALA A 251 1.35 5.76 -3.46
N LEU A 252 0.79 4.98 -2.54
CA LEU A 252 1.10 5.09 -1.12
C LEU A 252 2.57 4.82 -0.81
N GLU A 253 3.22 4.07 -1.67
CA GLU A 253 4.63 3.71 -1.61
C GLU A 253 5.56 4.92 -1.54
N THR A 254 5.11 6.10 -2.01
CA THR A 254 5.88 7.35 -1.90
C THR A 254 6.20 7.73 -0.45
N TYR A 255 5.29 7.42 0.49
CA TYR A 255 5.49 7.73 1.91
C TYR A 255 6.40 6.73 2.65
N PHE A 256 6.75 5.57 2.06
CA PHE A 256 7.57 4.57 2.75
C PHE A 256 8.97 5.09 3.07
N ARG A 257 9.48 6.06 2.29
CA ARG A 257 10.77 6.70 2.60
C ARG A 257 10.79 7.41 3.95
N LEU A 258 9.63 7.83 4.49
CA LEU A 258 9.51 8.42 5.83
C LEU A 258 9.65 7.38 6.95
N LEU A 259 9.55 6.10 6.64
CA LEU A 259 9.76 5.00 7.59
C LEU A 259 11.22 4.63 7.77
N MET A 260 12.11 5.02 6.84
CA MET A 260 13.50 4.54 6.81
C MET A 260 14.29 4.80 8.09
N PRO A 261 14.14 5.94 8.80
CA PRO A 261 14.86 6.16 10.06
C PRO A 261 14.55 5.09 11.13
N GLU A 262 13.34 4.57 11.17
CA GLU A 262 12.90 3.51 12.11
C GLU A 262 13.20 2.10 11.58
N LEU A 263 13.02 1.87 10.27
CA LEU A 263 13.23 0.57 9.64
C LEU A 263 14.71 0.20 9.56
N LEU A 264 15.59 1.18 9.40
CA LEU A 264 17.01 1.00 9.12
C LEU A 264 17.89 1.54 10.26
N PRO A 265 17.72 1.05 11.54
CA PRO A 265 18.43 1.61 12.70
C PRO A 265 19.95 1.42 12.63
N ASP A 266 20.40 0.37 11.95
CA ASP A 266 21.82 0.01 11.83
C ASP A 266 22.50 0.64 10.58
N TYR A 267 21.80 1.56 9.88
CA TYR A 267 22.34 2.32 8.76
C TYR A 267 22.48 3.80 9.12
N ASP A 268 23.65 4.37 8.94
CA ASP A 268 23.86 5.80 9.16
C ASP A 268 23.32 6.64 8.00
N LYS A 269 23.47 6.14 6.76
CA LYS A 269 22.95 6.78 5.54
C LYS A 269 22.40 5.76 4.55
N VAL A 270 21.50 6.19 3.69
CA VAL A 270 20.90 5.38 2.62
C VAL A 270 20.57 6.26 1.42
N LEU A 271 20.90 5.79 0.22
CA LEU A 271 20.47 6.41 -1.03
C LEU A 271 19.08 5.89 -1.39
N TYR A 272 18.09 6.76 -1.41
CA TYR A 272 16.75 6.44 -1.86
C TYR A 272 16.59 6.77 -3.34
N LEU A 273 15.99 5.87 -4.10
CA LEU A 273 15.64 6.07 -5.51
C LEU A 273 14.18 5.74 -5.76
N ASP A 274 13.49 6.58 -6.52
CA ASP A 274 12.19 6.22 -7.08
C ASP A 274 12.33 5.07 -8.09
N CYS A 275 11.24 4.35 -8.34
CA CYS A 275 11.27 3.15 -9.20
C CYS A 275 11.11 3.45 -10.70
N ASP A 276 10.93 4.70 -11.07
CA ASP A 276 10.81 5.20 -12.44
C ASP A 276 12.06 5.93 -12.90
N VAL A 277 13.20 5.39 -12.55
CA VAL A 277 14.50 5.92 -12.95
C VAL A 277 15.35 4.88 -13.71
N ILE A 278 16.31 5.39 -14.48
CA ILE A 278 17.39 4.59 -15.10
C ILE A 278 18.72 5.16 -14.65
N VAL A 279 19.60 4.30 -14.15
CA VAL A 279 20.91 4.65 -13.61
C VAL A 279 21.96 4.54 -14.71
N LYS A 280 22.73 5.62 -14.95
CA LYS A 280 23.73 5.74 -16.02
C LYS A 280 25.18 5.94 -15.47
N ALA A 281 25.33 6.01 -14.15
CA ALA A 281 26.62 6.11 -13.46
C ALA A 281 26.58 5.33 -12.15
N ASP A 282 27.74 4.92 -11.63
CA ASP A 282 27.80 4.18 -10.35
C ASP A 282 27.18 5.00 -9.22
N PRO A 283 26.08 4.52 -8.60
CA PRO A 283 25.41 5.21 -7.50
C PRO A 283 26.28 5.35 -6.24
N ALA A 284 27.35 4.58 -6.12
CA ALA A 284 28.34 4.73 -5.06
C ALA A 284 28.97 6.14 -5.05
N LEU A 285 29.15 6.75 -6.22
CA LEU A 285 29.68 8.13 -6.33
C LEU A 285 28.77 9.15 -5.66
N LEU A 286 27.45 8.98 -5.74
CA LEU A 286 26.48 9.82 -5.02
C LEU A 286 26.42 9.44 -3.54
N TYR A 287 26.46 8.14 -3.25
CA TYR A 287 26.42 7.63 -1.87
C TYR A 287 27.60 8.14 -1.04
N ASP A 288 28.78 8.34 -1.65
CA ASP A 288 29.98 8.83 -0.98
C ASP A 288 29.96 10.35 -0.70
N THR A 289 28.91 11.05 -1.13
CA THR A 289 28.71 12.46 -0.76
C THR A 289 28.72 12.59 0.76
N ASP A 290 29.55 13.55 1.24
CA ASP A 290 29.56 13.91 2.64
C ASP A 290 28.28 14.67 3.01
N VAL A 291 27.52 14.15 3.98
CA VAL A 291 26.28 14.72 4.50
C VAL A 291 26.38 15.09 5.98
N GLU A 292 27.60 15.27 6.51
CA GLU A 292 27.80 15.69 7.88
C GLU A 292 27.07 17.03 8.15
N GLY A 293 26.32 17.09 9.25
CA GLY A 293 25.52 18.26 9.63
C GLY A 293 24.25 18.49 8.80
N CYS A 294 24.05 17.74 7.70
CA CYS A 294 22.85 17.79 6.88
C CYS A 294 21.92 16.60 7.16
N LEU A 295 20.62 16.80 6.96
CA LEU A 295 19.63 15.72 7.02
C LEU A 295 19.70 14.84 5.77
N LEU A 296 19.96 15.45 4.62
CA LEU A 296 20.00 14.75 3.35
C LEU A 296 20.84 15.50 2.31
N ALA A 297 21.13 14.83 1.18
CA ALA A 297 21.59 15.48 -0.03
C ALA A 297 20.65 15.16 -1.19
N ALA A 298 20.30 16.16 -2.02
CA ALA A 298 19.38 16.04 -3.15
C ALA A 298 19.65 17.09 -4.21
N CYS A 299 19.10 16.90 -5.42
CA CYS A 299 19.17 17.84 -6.52
C CYS A 299 18.13 18.95 -6.37
N HIS A 300 18.45 20.19 -6.73
CA HIS A 300 17.45 21.23 -6.86
C HIS A 300 16.36 20.84 -7.86
N ASP A 301 15.15 21.31 -7.61
CA ASP A 301 13.98 21.11 -8.48
C ASP A 301 13.77 22.35 -9.38
N ALA A 302 14.37 22.32 -10.59
CA ALA A 302 14.22 23.40 -11.55
C ALA A 302 12.76 23.54 -12.06
N ASP A 303 11.99 22.44 -12.04
CA ASP A 303 10.57 22.42 -12.39
C ASP A 303 9.77 23.26 -11.38
N THR A 304 9.91 22.95 -10.08
CA THR A 304 9.26 23.71 -9.01
C THR A 304 9.69 25.17 -9.01
N ALA A 305 10.95 25.48 -9.31
CA ALA A 305 11.41 26.88 -9.45
C ALA A 305 10.71 27.61 -10.59
N GLY A 306 10.48 26.95 -11.73
CA GLY A 306 9.74 27.52 -12.85
C GLY A 306 8.24 27.69 -12.56
N LEU A 307 7.65 26.73 -11.83
CA LEU A 307 6.26 26.83 -11.34
C LEU A 307 6.09 28.01 -10.40
N TYR A 308 7.01 28.19 -9.46
CA TYR A 308 7.04 29.31 -8.51
C TYR A 308 7.16 30.67 -9.22
N ASN A 309 7.92 30.75 -10.32
CA ASN A 309 8.09 31.95 -11.13
C ASN A 309 6.94 32.22 -12.11
N GLY A 310 5.77 31.63 -11.88
CA GLY A 310 4.52 32.03 -12.53
C GLY A 310 4.12 31.17 -13.73
N TYR A 311 4.67 29.96 -13.87
CA TYR A 311 4.02 28.99 -14.77
C TYR A 311 2.65 28.56 -14.21
N GLU A 312 2.55 28.39 -12.88
CA GLU A 312 1.30 28.21 -12.17
C GLU A 312 1.10 29.30 -11.10
N GLU A 313 0.13 30.19 -11.29
CA GLU A 313 -0.09 31.36 -10.41
C GLU A 313 -0.25 31.01 -8.93
N HIS A 314 -0.86 29.83 -8.62
CA HIS A 314 -1.08 29.43 -7.23
C HIS A 314 0.19 28.91 -6.55
N LYS A 315 1.20 28.43 -7.30
CA LYS A 315 2.38 27.75 -6.73
C LYS A 315 3.16 28.63 -5.78
N LYS A 316 3.30 29.91 -6.15
CA LYS A 316 3.95 30.89 -5.27
C LYS A 316 3.21 31.06 -3.95
N VAL A 317 1.88 31.24 -4.01
CA VAL A 317 1.06 31.41 -2.80
C VAL A 317 1.12 30.16 -1.92
N TYR A 318 1.03 28.98 -2.54
CA TYR A 318 1.14 27.70 -1.85
C TYR A 318 2.49 27.55 -1.13
N MET A 319 3.60 27.79 -1.83
CA MET A 319 4.95 27.63 -1.25
C MET A 319 5.21 28.66 -0.14
N ASP A 320 4.79 29.91 -0.32
CA ASP A 320 5.05 30.98 0.64
C ASP A 320 4.13 30.89 1.89
N GLN A 321 2.85 30.57 1.72
CA GLN A 321 1.84 30.68 2.78
C GLN A 321 1.44 29.34 3.41
N GLU A 322 1.34 28.27 2.62
CA GLU A 322 0.88 26.98 3.11
C GLU A 322 2.07 26.08 3.47
N LEU A 323 3.00 25.86 2.53
CA LEU A 323 4.19 25.05 2.73
C LEU A 323 5.29 25.80 3.52
N LYS A 324 5.29 27.15 3.48
CA LYS A 324 6.23 28.03 4.22
C LYS A 324 7.68 27.74 3.89
N ILE A 325 8.01 27.66 2.63
CA ILE A 325 9.37 27.51 2.14
C ILE A 325 10.06 28.89 2.15
N GLU A 326 11.10 29.05 2.96
CA GLU A 326 11.83 30.32 3.10
C GLU A 326 12.67 30.64 1.85
N LYS A 327 13.21 29.61 1.21
CA LYS A 327 14.07 29.72 0.05
C LYS A 327 13.55 28.87 -1.12
N PRO A 328 12.60 29.36 -1.91
CA PRO A 328 11.90 28.57 -2.91
C PRO A 328 12.79 27.98 -3.99
N TYR A 329 13.94 28.58 -4.28
CA TYR A 329 14.91 28.08 -5.25
C TYR A 329 15.89 27.03 -4.68
N GLU A 330 15.86 26.82 -3.37
CA GLU A 330 16.54 25.70 -2.71
C GLU A 330 15.59 24.48 -2.52
N TYR A 331 14.39 24.52 -3.07
CA TYR A 331 13.48 23.37 -3.07
C TYR A 331 14.07 22.23 -3.90
N PHE A 332 14.11 21.01 -3.34
CA PHE A 332 14.73 19.84 -3.98
C PHE A 332 13.70 18.80 -4.43
N GLN A 333 14.08 18.02 -5.42
CA GLN A 333 13.29 16.93 -5.95
C GLN A 333 13.56 15.64 -5.15
N ALA A 334 12.49 14.89 -4.77
CA ALA A 334 12.57 13.79 -3.82
C ALA A 334 12.78 12.39 -4.44
N GLY A 335 12.88 12.26 -5.76
CA GLY A 335 13.04 10.96 -6.42
C GLY A 335 14.42 10.33 -6.28
N VAL A 336 15.45 11.14 -5.97
CA VAL A 336 16.81 10.71 -5.69
C VAL A 336 17.33 11.49 -4.47
N ILE A 337 17.46 10.81 -3.34
CA ILE A 337 17.87 11.43 -2.07
C ILE A 337 18.90 10.55 -1.35
N LEU A 338 20.02 11.13 -0.97
CA LEU A 338 20.91 10.52 0.01
C LEU A 338 20.50 10.97 1.41
N PHE A 339 19.83 10.10 2.16
CA PHE A 339 19.39 10.35 3.54
C PHE A 339 20.55 10.15 4.54
N ASN A 340 20.75 11.09 5.43
CA ASN A 340 21.53 10.92 6.65
C ASN A 340 20.59 10.44 7.76
N LEU A 341 20.38 9.12 7.85
CA LEU A 341 19.44 8.51 8.80
C LEU A 341 19.85 8.76 10.25
N ALA A 342 21.15 8.86 10.51
CA ALA A 342 21.69 9.16 11.85
C ALA A 342 21.20 10.54 12.32
N GLU A 343 21.24 11.58 11.46
CA GLU A 343 20.74 12.92 11.77
C GLU A 343 19.22 12.98 11.83
N PHE A 344 18.50 12.26 10.94
CA PHE A 344 17.04 12.18 11.00
C PHE A 344 16.56 11.62 12.34
N ARG A 345 17.15 10.52 12.82
CA ARG A 345 16.79 9.89 14.10
C ARG A 345 16.99 10.77 15.33
N LYS A 346 17.90 11.75 15.28
CA LYS A 346 18.09 12.71 16.37
C LYS A 346 16.94 13.69 16.53
N GLN A 347 16.17 13.94 15.45
CA GLN A 347 15.22 15.04 15.40
C GLN A 347 13.78 14.60 15.10
N TYR A 348 13.61 13.53 14.34
CA TYR A 348 12.31 13.09 13.83
C TYR A 348 12.09 11.61 14.10
N THR A 349 10.86 11.27 14.43
CA THR A 349 10.37 9.88 14.42
C THR A 349 9.59 9.63 13.14
N SER A 350 9.57 8.40 12.64
CA SER A 350 8.74 8.04 11.48
C SER A 350 7.26 8.34 11.71
N ALA A 351 6.75 8.09 12.93
CA ALA A 351 5.38 8.42 13.30
C ALA A 351 5.11 9.92 13.22
N GLY A 352 5.99 10.78 13.76
CA GLY A 352 5.84 12.24 13.70
C GLY A 352 5.90 12.77 12.27
N MET A 353 6.76 12.22 11.41
CA MET A 353 6.81 12.59 9.99
C MET A 353 5.53 12.20 9.23
N LEU A 354 4.96 11.02 9.51
CA LEU A 354 3.70 10.58 8.91
C LEU A 354 2.51 11.40 9.43
N GLU A 355 2.50 11.77 10.71
CA GLU A 355 1.50 12.66 11.28
C GLU A 355 1.56 14.06 10.62
N PHE A 356 2.75 14.60 10.43
CA PHE A 356 2.93 15.84 9.68
C PHE A 356 2.48 15.70 8.22
N ALA A 357 2.81 14.58 7.56
CA ALA A 357 2.33 14.30 6.20
C ALA A 357 0.79 14.24 6.13
N ALA A 358 0.13 13.73 7.17
CA ALA A 358 -1.33 13.66 7.27
C ALA A 358 -2.00 14.99 7.63
N SER A 359 -1.25 15.98 8.15
CA SER A 359 -1.79 17.24 8.66
C SER A 359 -2.35 18.18 7.59
N ASN A 360 -1.95 17.97 6.31
CA ASN A 360 -2.40 18.79 5.18
C ASN A 360 -2.47 17.97 3.88
N LYS A 361 -3.12 18.52 2.86
CA LYS A 361 -3.13 17.99 1.50
C LYS A 361 -1.98 18.58 0.70
N TRP A 362 -0.79 18.11 0.99
CA TRP A 362 0.43 18.52 0.32
C TRP A 362 0.34 18.26 -1.20
N GLU A 363 0.78 19.22 -2.03
CA GLU A 363 0.66 19.10 -3.49
C GLU A 363 1.58 18.02 -4.07
N LEU A 364 2.82 17.95 -3.56
CA LEU A 364 3.83 16.97 -3.95
C LEU A 364 4.10 15.96 -2.83
N LEU A 365 3.11 15.73 -1.96
CA LEU A 365 3.08 14.67 -0.94
C LEU A 365 4.34 14.67 -0.04
N ASP A 366 5.10 13.59 -0.07
CA ASP A 366 6.33 13.40 0.70
C ASP A 366 7.46 14.35 0.30
N GLN A 367 7.50 14.82 -0.96
CA GLN A 367 8.48 15.81 -1.40
C GLN A 367 8.28 17.15 -0.66
N ASP A 368 7.03 17.63 -0.52
CA ASP A 368 6.73 18.85 0.24
C ASP A 368 7.09 18.67 1.72
N VAL A 369 6.75 17.50 2.30
CA VAL A 369 7.09 17.16 3.69
C VAL A 369 8.59 17.21 3.92
N LEU A 370 9.38 16.56 3.06
CA LEU A 370 10.83 16.51 3.20
C LEU A 370 11.47 17.90 3.00
N ASN A 371 10.99 18.68 2.03
CA ASN A 371 11.45 20.05 1.82
C ASN A 371 11.15 20.95 3.03
N TYR A 372 9.99 20.82 3.66
CA TYR A 372 9.67 21.53 4.89
C TYR A 372 10.59 21.13 6.05
N LEU A 373 10.80 19.84 6.27
CA LEU A 373 11.60 19.33 7.40
C LEU A 373 13.11 19.60 7.24
N ALA A 374 13.61 19.62 6.01
CA ALA A 374 15.03 19.74 5.73
C ALA A 374 15.50 21.15 5.33
N GLN A 375 14.63 22.17 5.41
CA GLN A 375 14.99 23.55 5.08
C GLN A 375 16.29 24.00 5.79
N GLY A 376 17.23 24.53 5.00
CA GLY A 376 18.53 24.99 5.50
C GLY A 376 19.48 23.89 6.01
N ARG A 377 19.08 22.61 5.88
CA ARG A 377 19.81 21.46 6.41
C ARG A 377 19.95 20.32 5.40
N TYR A 378 19.94 20.63 4.14
CA TYR A 378 20.26 19.70 3.08
C TYR A 378 21.48 20.16 2.28
N LYS A 379 22.13 19.24 1.59
CA LYS A 379 23.23 19.50 0.69
C LYS A 379 22.76 19.37 -0.75
N ALA A 380 22.90 20.44 -1.53
CA ALA A 380 22.65 20.37 -2.96
C ALA A 380 23.72 19.53 -3.66
N VAL A 381 23.31 18.65 -4.56
CA VAL A 381 24.18 17.87 -5.43
C VAL A 381 23.85 18.15 -6.90
N ASP A 382 24.80 17.84 -7.79
CA ASP A 382 24.70 18.01 -9.24
C ASP A 382 23.38 17.43 -9.78
N MET A 383 22.61 18.25 -10.51
CA MET A 383 21.33 17.85 -11.10
C MET A 383 21.42 16.64 -12.04
N ALA A 384 22.61 16.30 -12.55
CA ALA A 384 22.81 15.09 -13.34
C ALA A 384 22.43 13.81 -12.59
N TRP A 385 22.40 13.83 -11.25
CA TRP A 385 21.94 12.71 -10.42
C TRP A 385 20.41 12.54 -10.34
N ASN A 386 19.63 13.46 -10.91
CA ASN A 386 18.16 13.36 -10.94
C ASN A 386 17.56 14.18 -12.08
N VAL A 387 17.85 13.77 -13.30
CA VAL A 387 17.39 14.46 -14.51
C VAL A 387 15.95 14.05 -14.81
N MET A 388 15.01 14.94 -14.49
CA MET A 388 13.60 14.75 -14.86
C MET A 388 13.43 14.92 -16.39
N THR A 389 12.83 13.93 -17.05
CA THR A 389 12.62 13.91 -18.50
C THR A 389 11.69 15.04 -18.97
N ASP A 390 11.89 15.54 -20.20
CA ASP A 390 11.04 16.55 -20.81
C ASP A 390 9.75 15.91 -21.34
N TRP A 391 8.62 16.17 -20.69
CA TRP A 391 7.34 15.63 -21.11
C TRP A 391 6.67 16.58 -22.11
N GLN A 392 6.31 16.06 -23.29
CA GLN A 392 5.68 16.80 -24.39
C GLN A 392 6.39 18.12 -24.77
N TYR A 393 7.69 18.20 -24.53
CA TYR A 393 8.49 19.41 -24.73
C TYR A 393 8.06 20.62 -23.88
N ILE A 394 7.27 20.40 -22.83
CA ILE A 394 6.72 21.46 -21.97
C ILE A 394 7.66 21.78 -20.81
N ARG A 395 8.32 20.77 -20.22
CA ARG A 395 9.18 21.00 -19.06
C ARG A 395 10.30 21.98 -19.38
N ILE A 396 11.05 21.74 -20.44
CA ILE A 396 12.18 22.60 -20.82
C ILE A 396 11.70 23.94 -21.34
N SER A 397 10.77 23.96 -22.32
CA SER A 397 10.36 25.16 -23.03
C SER A 397 9.56 26.13 -22.18
N ASP A 398 8.65 25.63 -21.35
CA ASP A 398 7.64 26.45 -20.70
C ASP A 398 7.87 26.60 -19.19
N ILE A 399 8.36 25.54 -18.51
CA ILE A 399 8.49 25.52 -17.06
C ILE A 399 9.90 25.92 -16.63
N VAL A 400 10.91 25.11 -16.97
CA VAL A 400 12.33 25.35 -16.60
C VAL A 400 12.87 26.64 -17.22
N SER A 401 12.34 27.06 -18.38
CA SER A 401 12.65 28.37 -18.97
C SER A 401 12.34 29.57 -18.06
N ARG A 402 11.43 29.38 -17.08
CA ARG A 402 11.07 30.41 -16.07
C ARG A 402 11.87 30.30 -14.80
N ALA A 403 12.62 29.22 -14.58
CA ALA A 403 13.48 29.09 -13.41
C ALA A 403 14.61 30.14 -13.46
N PRO A 404 15.23 30.48 -12.31
CA PRO A 404 16.45 31.29 -12.30
C PRO A 404 17.51 30.76 -13.26
N LYS A 405 18.22 31.66 -13.95
CA LYS A 405 19.15 31.30 -15.00
C LYS A 405 20.15 30.21 -14.59
N TYR A 406 20.69 30.28 -13.38
CA TYR A 406 21.67 29.30 -12.91
C TYR A 406 21.05 27.89 -12.76
N LEU A 407 19.82 27.76 -12.25
CA LEU A 407 19.13 26.47 -12.15
C LEU A 407 18.75 25.90 -13.52
N ARG A 408 18.30 26.77 -14.42
CA ARG A 408 18.01 26.39 -15.80
C ARG A 408 19.26 25.88 -16.52
N ASP A 409 20.34 26.61 -16.42
CA ASP A 409 21.59 26.28 -17.12
C ASP A 409 22.19 24.98 -16.57
N GLU A 410 22.10 24.76 -15.23
CA GLU A 410 22.50 23.51 -14.57
C GLU A 410 21.62 22.34 -15.03
N TYR A 411 20.28 22.53 -15.08
CA TYR A 411 19.37 21.51 -15.56
C TYR A 411 19.66 21.13 -17.03
N LEU A 412 19.87 22.10 -17.91
CA LEU A 412 20.18 21.84 -19.32
C LEU A 412 21.50 21.09 -19.50
N ALA A 413 22.52 21.43 -18.71
CA ALA A 413 23.78 20.72 -18.71
C ALA A 413 23.61 19.28 -18.20
N ALA A 414 22.86 19.09 -17.12
CA ALA A 414 22.51 17.79 -16.57
C ALA A 414 21.70 16.94 -17.54
N HIS A 415 20.71 17.54 -18.23
CA HIS A 415 19.91 16.86 -19.23
C HIS A 415 20.75 16.38 -20.43
N ALA A 416 21.80 17.09 -20.80
CA ALA A 416 22.68 16.66 -21.88
C ALA A 416 23.60 15.47 -21.50
N ALA A 417 23.85 15.24 -20.21
CA ALA A 417 24.71 14.17 -19.70
C ALA A 417 24.22 13.59 -18.35
N PRO A 418 23.07 12.91 -18.35
CA PRO A 418 22.46 12.41 -17.12
C PRO A 418 23.25 11.27 -16.50
N LYS A 419 23.39 11.30 -15.16
CA LYS A 419 23.87 10.18 -14.35
C LYS A 419 22.70 9.30 -13.87
N ILE A 420 21.53 9.91 -13.62
CA ILE A 420 20.26 9.20 -13.39
C ILE A 420 19.18 9.94 -14.19
N ILE A 421 18.50 9.20 -15.06
CA ILE A 421 17.32 9.67 -15.80
C ILE A 421 16.10 9.35 -14.95
N HIS A 422 15.24 10.34 -14.70
CA HIS A 422 14.03 10.19 -13.91
C HIS A 422 12.79 10.52 -14.76
N TYR A 423 11.99 9.54 -15.03
CA TYR A 423 10.74 9.68 -15.79
C TYR A 423 9.63 10.29 -14.91
N ALA A 424 9.96 11.37 -14.18
CA ALA A 424 9.00 12.09 -13.36
C ALA A 424 7.97 12.82 -14.23
N GLY A 425 6.69 12.60 -13.94
CA GLY A 425 5.61 13.25 -14.69
C GLY A 425 4.68 12.28 -15.42
N PRO A 426 3.79 12.78 -16.30
CA PRO A 426 2.76 11.96 -16.93
C PRO A 426 3.28 11.04 -18.03
N ASP A 427 4.34 11.45 -18.75
CA ASP A 427 4.87 10.71 -19.89
C ASP A 427 5.91 9.71 -19.44
N LYS A 428 5.47 8.46 -19.31
CA LYS A 428 6.34 7.34 -18.98
C LYS A 428 6.73 6.57 -20.25
N PRO A 429 7.97 6.12 -20.42
CA PRO A 429 8.40 5.42 -21.63
C PRO A 429 7.60 4.13 -21.92
N TRP A 430 7.06 3.51 -20.89
CA TRP A 430 6.17 2.35 -21.02
C TRP A 430 4.71 2.70 -21.36
N GLN A 431 4.40 3.97 -21.48
CA GLN A 431 3.11 4.50 -21.95
C GLN A 431 3.27 5.26 -23.26
N GLN A 432 4.37 5.98 -23.41
CA GLN A 432 4.72 6.79 -24.58
C GLN A 432 6.15 6.45 -25.03
N PRO A 433 6.30 5.49 -25.97
CA PRO A 433 7.61 4.97 -26.39
C PRO A 433 8.52 5.97 -27.08
N ASP A 434 7.97 7.11 -27.52
CA ASP A 434 8.66 8.25 -28.14
C ASP A 434 8.93 9.40 -27.17
N SER A 435 8.69 9.19 -25.86
CA SER A 435 9.02 10.20 -24.84
C SER A 435 10.53 10.37 -24.69
N ASP A 436 10.91 11.49 -24.06
CA ASP A 436 12.29 11.85 -23.80
C ASP A 436 13.03 10.71 -23.05
N TYR A 437 14.20 10.31 -23.57
CA TYR A 437 14.99 9.16 -23.07
C TYR A 437 14.24 7.80 -23.02
N ALA A 438 13.15 7.61 -23.74
CA ALA A 438 12.42 6.34 -23.73
C ALA A 438 13.30 5.17 -24.19
N GLU A 439 14.23 5.40 -25.13
CA GLU A 439 15.17 4.38 -25.61
C GLU A 439 16.05 3.80 -24.49
N GLU A 440 16.44 4.61 -23.51
CA GLU A 440 17.23 4.17 -22.36
C GLU A 440 16.45 3.20 -21.47
N PHE A 441 15.17 3.49 -21.22
CA PHE A 441 14.32 2.56 -20.49
C PHE A 441 14.15 1.23 -21.27
N TRP A 442 13.85 1.32 -22.57
CA TRP A 442 13.62 0.13 -23.39
C TRP A 442 14.88 -0.71 -23.64
N HIS A 443 16.05 -0.06 -23.57
CA HIS A 443 17.34 -0.80 -23.60
C HIS A 443 17.42 -1.81 -22.45
N TYR A 444 17.14 -1.40 -21.23
CA TYR A 444 17.18 -2.27 -20.04
C TYR A 444 15.92 -3.16 -19.92
N ALA A 445 14.77 -2.66 -20.32
CA ALA A 445 13.55 -3.43 -20.32
C ALA A 445 13.65 -4.71 -21.19
N ARG A 446 14.36 -4.65 -22.34
CA ARG A 446 14.62 -5.81 -23.20
C ARG A 446 15.47 -6.91 -22.56
N GLN A 447 16.25 -6.58 -21.56
CA GLN A 447 17.07 -7.53 -20.79
C GLN A 447 16.26 -8.23 -19.68
N SER A 448 15.08 -7.71 -19.37
CA SER A 448 14.24 -8.15 -18.27
C SER A 448 13.34 -9.33 -18.68
N ASP A 449 13.15 -10.30 -17.77
CA ASP A 449 12.13 -11.34 -17.88
C ASP A 449 10.69 -10.79 -17.98
N TYR A 450 10.52 -9.50 -17.72
CA TYR A 450 9.22 -8.79 -17.82
C TYR A 450 8.99 -8.12 -19.17
N TYR A 451 9.90 -8.26 -20.15
CA TYR A 451 9.78 -7.54 -21.42
C TYR A 451 8.44 -7.80 -22.14
N GLU A 452 8.04 -9.07 -22.25
CA GLU A 452 6.76 -9.43 -22.89
C GLU A 452 5.55 -8.83 -22.15
N GLU A 453 5.60 -8.81 -20.81
CA GLU A 453 4.55 -8.20 -20.00
C GLU A 453 4.48 -6.68 -20.23
N LEU A 454 5.62 -6.01 -20.31
CA LEU A 454 5.70 -4.57 -20.62
C LEU A 454 5.12 -4.28 -22.02
N MET A 455 5.45 -5.08 -23.01
CA MET A 455 4.89 -4.95 -24.37
C MET A 455 3.37 -5.19 -24.40
N GLN A 456 2.87 -6.18 -23.63
CA GLN A 456 1.43 -6.40 -23.50
C GLN A 456 0.72 -5.24 -22.81
N ARG A 457 1.31 -4.64 -21.77
CA ARG A 457 0.76 -3.46 -21.09
C ARG A 457 0.67 -2.28 -22.04
N LEU A 458 1.74 -2.00 -22.79
CA LEU A 458 1.78 -0.94 -23.81
C LEU A 458 0.72 -1.17 -24.90
N ALA A 459 0.62 -2.38 -25.46
CA ALA A 459 -0.36 -2.71 -26.49
C ALA A 459 -1.82 -2.54 -25.99
N ARG A 460 -2.11 -2.96 -24.74
CA ARG A 460 -3.43 -2.77 -24.13
C ARG A 460 -3.78 -1.30 -23.93
N GLN A 461 -2.81 -0.48 -23.59
CA GLN A 461 -3.01 0.95 -23.42
C GLN A 461 -3.30 1.61 -24.77
N SER A 462 -2.48 1.37 -25.80
CA SER A 462 -2.69 1.87 -27.15
C SER A 462 -4.06 1.46 -27.73
N ALA A 463 -4.48 0.20 -27.48
CA ALA A 463 -5.80 -0.27 -27.90
C ALA A 463 -6.97 0.47 -27.19
N ARG A 464 -6.78 0.89 -25.92
CA ARG A 464 -7.79 1.70 -25.19
C ARG A 464 -7.87 3.13 -25.70
N GLU A 465 -6.76 3.72 -26.09
CA GLU A 465 -6.70 5.09 -26.64
C GLU A 465 -7.35 5.18 -28.03
N VAL A 466 -7.25 4.12 -28.83
CA VAL A 466 -7.87 4.03 -30.17
C VAL A 466 -9.40 3.80 -30.07
N GLN A 467 -9.92 3.27 -28.97
CA GLN A 467 -11.38 3.12 -28.83
C GLN A 467 -12.05 4.50 -28.72
N PRO A 468 -13.04 4.80 -29.59
CA PRO A 468 -13.75 6.08 -29.52
C PRO A 468 -14.44 6.21 -28.17
N ARG A 469 -14.05 7.24 -27.40
CA ARG A 469 -14.70 7.54 -26.11
C ARG A 469 -16.21 7.62 -26.29
N PRO A 470 -17.01 7.04 -25.37
CA PRO A 470 -18.47 7.09 -25.45
C PRO A 470 -18.95 8.53 -25.65
N PHE A 471 -19.96 8.74 -26.50
CA PHE A 471 -20.50 10.04 -26.82
C PHE A 471 -20.77 10.90 -25.56
N LYS A 472 -21.32 10.30 -24.50
CA LYS A 472 -21.56 10.99 -23.21
C LYS A 472 -20.26 11.53 -22.57
N ALA A 473 -19.14 10.83 -22.69
CA ALA A 473 -17.85 11.30 -22.16
C ALA A 473 -17.30 12.46 -23.01
N ARG A 474 -17.38 12.37 -24.36
CA ARG A 474 -17.01 13.47 -25.28
C ARG A 474 -17.84 14.71 -25.02
N ALA A 475 -19.17 14.56 -24.90
CA ALA A 475 -20.08 15.67 -24.61
C ALA A 475 -19.76 16.32 -23.26
N LYS A 476 -19.42 15.51 -22.23
CA LYS A 476 -19.01 16.00 -20.91
C LYS A 476 -17.70 16.79 -20.97
N ASP A 477 -16.73 16.34 -21.76
CA ASP A 477 -15.44 17.03 -21.92
C ASP A 477 -15.59 18.35 -22.69
N VAL A 478 -16.42 18.37 -23.76
CA VAL A 478 -16.76 19.60 -24.49
C VAL A 478 -17.48 20.58 -23.57
N LEU A 479 -18.49 20.13 -22.83
CA LEU A 479 -19.24 20.95 -21.89
C LEU A 479 -18.32 21.49 -20.77
N LYS A 480 -17.41 20.69 -20.29
CA LYS A 480 -16.40 21.09 -19.30
C LYS A 480 -15.46 22.15 -19.87
N LYS A 481 -14.96 21.99 -21.11
CA LYS A 481 -14.12 22.99 -21.77
C LYS A 481 -14.84 24.32 -21.97
N LEU A 482 -16.14 24.30 -22.32
CA LEU A 482 -16.95 25.49 -22.51
C LEU A 482 -17.31 26.21 -21.22
N LEU A 483 -17.62 25.45 -20.14
CA LEU A 483 -18.06 26.04 -18.86
C LEU A 483 -16.91 26.39 -17.93
N MET A 484 -15.76 25.72 -18.04
CA MET A 484 -14.65 25.95 -17.11
C MET A 484 -14.09 27.37 -17.09
N PRO A 485 -14.00 28.13 -18.21
CA PRO A 485 -13.59 29.53 -18.15
C PRO A 485 -14.54 30.37 -17.29
N ALA A 486 -15.86 30.23 -17.49
CA ALA A 486 -16.86 30.92 -16.67
C ALA A 486 -16.85 30.48 -15.21
N VAL A 487 -16.71 29.18 -14.96
CA VAL A 487 -16.57 28.65 -13.60
C VAL A 487 -15.30 29.19 -12.92
N ASN A 488 -14.19 29.28 -13.64
CA ASN A 488 -12.95 29.82 -13.07
C ASN A 488 -13.03 31.33 -12.82
N ALA A 489 -13.80 32.07 -13.60
CA ALA A 489 -14.03 33.50 -13.38
C ALA A 489 -14.84 33.77 -12.10
N VAL A 490 -15.86 32.94 -11.81
CA VAL A 490 -16.73 33.08 -10.65
C VAL A 490 -16.17 32.39 -9.39
N LEU A 491 -15.54 31.25 -9.59
CA LEU A 491 -14.93 30.41 -8.56
C LEU A 491 -13.47 30.11 -8.97
N PRO A 492 -12.54 31.03 -8.77
CA PRO A 492 -11.14 30.83 -9.11
C PRO A 492 -10.60 29.52 -8.52
N LYS A 493 -9.70 28.86 -9.25
CA LYS A 493 -9.05 27.65 -8.76
C LYS A 493 -8.37 27.97 -7.40
N TYR A 494 -8.38 26.98 -6.50
CA TYR A 494 -7.70 27.04 -5.19
C TYR A 494 -8.29 28.04 -4.17
N THR A 495 -9.47 28.60 -4.42
CA THR A 495 -10.16 29.45 -3.42
C THR A 495 -10.97 28.60 -2.44
N LYS A 496 -11.07 29.06 -1.17
CA LYS A 496 -11.93 28.44 -0.13
C LYS A 496 -13.38 28.29 -0.60
N ARG A 497 -13.90 29.27 -1.39
CA ARG A 497 -15.24 29.21 -1.98
C ARG A 497 -15.41 28.04 -2.96
N ARG A 498 -14.40 27.77 -3.79
CA ARG A 498 -14.44 26.63 -4.71
C ARG A 498 -14.38 25.28 -4.00
N GLU A 499 -13.60 25.16 -2.95
CA GLU A 499 -13.52 23.94 -2.14
C GLU A 499 -14.81 23.69 -1.36
N MET A 500 -15.44 24.72 -0.82
CA MET A 500 -16.78 24.59 -0.23
C MET A 500 -17.82 24.09 -1.22
N VAL A 501 -17.85 24.65 -2.45
CA VAL A 501 -18.77 24.19 -3.50
C VAL A 501 -18.48 22.75 -3.93
N LYS A 502 -17.21 22.35 -4.02
CA LYS A 502 -16.83 20.95 -4.28
C LYS A 502 -17.30 20.00 -3.18
N ALA A 503 -17.13 20.39 -1.91
CA ALA A 503 -17.57 19.61 -0.75
C ALA A 503 -19.10 19.43 -0.73
N LEU A 504 -19.86 20.49 -1.02
CA LEU A 504 -21.32 20.45 -1.12
C LEU A 504 -21.80 19.61 -2.31
N ALA A 505 -21.04 19.58 -3.41
CA ALA A 505 -21.37 18.78 -4.61
C ALA A 505 -20.92 17.32 -4.54
N ALA A 506 -20.08 16.95 -3.57
CA ALA A 506 -19.53 15.59 -3.44
C ALA A 506 -20.61 14.49 -3.28
N PRO A 507 -21.69 14.67 -2.49
CA PRO A 507 -22.74 13.67 -2.35
C PRO A 507 -23.53 13.39 -3.64
N PHE A 508 -23.51 14.31 -4.62
CA PHE A 508 -24.25 14.23 -5.88
C PHE A 508 -23.39 13.70 -7.07
N ARG A 509 -22.18 13.24 -6.80
CA ARG A 509 -21.24 12.73 -7.83
C ARG A 509 -21.20 11.19 -7.92
N ARG A 510 -22.26 10.51 -7.52
CA ARG A 510 -22.43 9.07 -7.76
C ARG A 510 -22.98 8.76 -9.15
#